data_9668141faaee4825cce8c640e03b99a4
#
_entry.id   9668141faaee4825cce8c640e03b99a4
#
_cell.length_a   1.000
_cell.length_b   1.000
_cell.length_c   1.000
_cell.angle_alpha   90.00
_cell.angle_beta   90.00
_cell.angle_gamma   90.00
#
_symmetry.space_group_name_H-M   'P 1'
#
loop_
_entity.id
_entity.type
_entity.pdbx_description
1 polymer ?
#
loop_
_entity_poly.entity_id
_entity_poly.type
_entity_poly.pdbx_seq_one_letter_code
_entity_poly.pdbx_strand_id
1 'polypeptide(L)'
;MIQFGWDNLIVYLAGILTGATGSYLGNKFTDRRRDQEAKKKEKRQFLEVVSQMPDLISEMKNDLSDQNQDLIREFFIAKKVWTINFGEERRFIYYEEEHPRIWEMVNVLDNLGYVTKVKSGTAPIYRMNEDFVRLILNVE
;
A
#
# COMPACT_ATOMS: atom_id res chain seq x y z
N MET A 1 2.72 55.95 -36.92
CA MET A 1 2.31 55.97 -35.52
C MET A 1 1.36 54.83 -35.29
N ILE A 2 1.78 53.75 -34.65
CA ILE A 2 0.92 52.58 -34.38
C ILE A 2 0.17 52.91 -33.08
N GLN A 3 -1.12 53.24 -33.19
CA GLN A 3 -1.99 53.33 -32.02
C GLN A 3 -2.23 51.89 -31.50
N PHE A 4 -1.53 51.50 -30.48
CA PHE A 4 -1.88 50.35 -29.69
C PHE A 4 -3.17 50.69 -28.91
N GLY A 5 -4.30 50.26 -29.44
CA GLY A 5 -5.57 50.44 -28.78
C GLY A 5 -5.60 49.66 -27.47
N TRP A 6 -6.00 50.30 -26.40
CA TRP A 6 -6.19 49.67 -25.07
C TRP A 6 -7.09 48.43 -25.12
N ASP A 7 -8.00 48.41 -26.12
CA ASP A 7 -8.91 47.28 -26.36
C ASP A 7 -8.17 45.98 -26.71
N ASN A 8 -7.09 46.05 -27.50
CA ASN A 8 -6.26 44.90 -27.85
C ASN A 8 -5.45 44.35 -26.66
N LEU A 9 -5.02 45.24 -25.74
CA LEU A 9 -4.31 44.87 -24.54
C LEU A 9 -5.21 44.09 -23.56
N ILE A 10 -6.45 44.53 -23.39
CA ILE A 10 -7.46 43.89 -22.54
C ILE A 10 -7.81 42.51 -23.06
N VAL A 11 -7.99 42.33 -24.37
CA VAL A 11 -8.27 41.03 -24.99
C VAL A 11 -7.09 40.09 -24.84
N TYR A 12 -5.86 40.60 -24.94
CA TYR A 12 -4.65 39.79 -24.78
C TYR A 12 -4.47 39.32 -23.33
N LEU A 13 -4.69 40.20 -22.36
CA LEU A 13 -4.64 39.89 -20.94
C LEU A 13 -5.75 38.89 -20.52
N ALA A 14 -6.96 39.04 -21.05
CA ALA A 14 -8.07 38.13 -20.82
C ALA A 14 -7.77 36.75 -21.38
N GLY A 15 -7.12 36.63 -22.54
CA GLY A 15 -6.69 35.36 -23.16
C GLY A 15 -5.64 34.65 -22.33
N ILE A 16 -4.67 35.35 -21.76
CA ILE A 16 -3.64 34.80 -20.90
C ILE A 16 -4.23 34.27 -19.58
N LEU A 17 -5.13 35.00 -18.95
CA LEU A 17 -5.80 34.60 -17.72
C LEU A 17 -6.69 33.38 -17.94
N THR A 18 -7.42 33.28 -19.03
CA THR A 18 -8.28 32.15 -19.35
C THR A 18 -7.46 30.90 -19.69
N GLY A 19 -6.35 31.04 -20.39
CA GLY A 19 -5.45 29.94 -20.72
C GLY A 19 -4.74 29.34 -19.51
N ALA A 20 -4.23 30.21 -18.62
CA ALA A 20 -3.50 29.74 -17.40
C ALA A 20 -4.43 29.06 -16.39
N THR A 21 -5.64 29.60 -16.17
CA THR A 21 -6.62 29.02 -15.26
C THR A 21 -7.23 27.73 -15.81
N GLY A 22 -7.49 27.65 -17.11
CA GLY A 22 -8.00 26.43 -17.76
C GLY A 22 -7.01 25.29 -17.71
N SER A 23 -5.72 25.55 -17.93
CA SER A 23 -4.65 24.56 -17.83
C SER A 23 -4.46 24.05 -16.41
N TYR A 24 -4.47 24.96 -15.42
CA TYR A 24 -4.33 24.59 -14.01
C TYR A 24 -5.50 23.73 -13.50
N LEU A 25 -6.73 24.10 -13.85
CA LEU A 25 -7.92 23.33 -13.48
C LEU A 25 -7.96 21.97 -14.19
N GLY A 26 -7.61 21.90 -15.47
CA GLY A 26 -7.54 20.66 -16.24
C GLY A 26 -6.55 19.68 -15.64
N ASN A 27 -5.35 20.12 -15.29
CA ASN A 27 -4.32 19.30 -14.66
C ASN A 27 -4.78 18.79 -13.29
N LYS A 28 -5.37 19.63 -12.46
CA LYS A 28 -5.87 19.26 -11.14
C LYS A 28 -7.00 18.21 -11.19
N PHE A 29 -7.88 18.29 -12.17
CA PHE A 29 -8.94 17.29 -12.37
C PHE A 29 -8.38 15.99 -12.92
N THR A 30 -7.40 16.04 -13.80
CA THR A 30 -6.74 14.87 -14.36
C THR A 30 -5.96 14.11 -13.28
N ASP A 31 -5.23 14.82 -12.42
CA ASP A 31 -4.47 14.23 -11.32
C ASP A 31 -5.40 13.56 -10.31
N ARG A 32 -6.50 14.20 -9.94
CA ARG A 32 -7.52 13.59 -9.05
C ARG A 32 -8.13 12.31 -9.63
N ARG A 33 -8.40 12.28 -10.93
CA ARG A 33 -8.91 11.06 -11.59
C ARG A 33 -7.88 9.94 -11.57
N ARG A 34 -6.62 10.24 -11.88
CA ARG A 34 -5.51 9.27 -11.82
C ARG A 34 -5.33 8.70 -10.42
N ASP A 35 -5.36 9.56 -9.40
CA ASP A 35 -5.26 9.13 -8.00
C ASP A 35 -6.42 8.21 -7.59
N GLN A 36 -7.64 8.54 -8.02
CA GLN A 36 -8.82 7.71 -7.74
C GLN A 36 -8.75 6.36 -8.45
N GLU A 37 -8.31 6.33 -9.70
CA GLU A 37 -8.13 5.10 -10.47
C GLU A 37 -7.02 4.23 -9.87
N ALA A 38 -5.91 4.82 -9.46
CA ALA A 38 -4.81 4.12 -8.78
C ALA A 38 -5.28 3.48 -7.46
N LYS A 39 -6.01 4.22 -6.63
CA LYS A 39 -6.60 3.70 -5.38
C LYS A 39 -7.61 2.58 -5.62
N LYS A 40 -8.45 2.69 -6.66
CA LYS A 40 -9.40 1.64 -7.02
C LYS A 40 -8.69 0.38 -7.51
N LYS A 41 -7.60 0.53 -8.26
CA LYS A 41 -6.77 -0.58 -8.73
C LYS A 41 -6.09 -1.28 -7.56
N GLU A 42 -5.48 -0.51 -6.65
CA GLU A 42 -4.83 -1.02 -5.43
C GLU A 42 -5.83 -1.80 -4.57
N LYS A 43 -7.02 -1.24 -4.33
CA LYS A 43 -8.07 -1.92 -3.56
C LYS A 43 -8.51 -3.22 -4.22
N ARG A 44 -8.71 -3.25 -5.53
CA ARG A 44 -9.08 -4.48 -6.25
C ARG A 44 -8.00 -5.54 -6.15
N GLN A 45 -6.74 -5.17 -6.37
CA GLN A 45 -5.60 -6.06 -6.25
C GLN A 45 -5.48 -6.64 -4.84
N PHE A 46 -5.68 -5.82 -3.82
CA PHE A 46 -5.67 -6.26 -2.44
C PHE A 46 -6.84 -7.22 -2.12
N LEU A 47 -8.06 -6.94 -2.59
CA LEU A 47 -9.20 -7.83 -2.40
C LEU A 47 -8.99 -9.19 -3.08
N GLU A 48 -8.29 -9.23 -4.22
CA GLU A 48 -7.88 -10.48 -4.86
C GLU A 48 -6.92 -11.27 -3.96
N VAL A 49 -5.94 -10.61 -3.34
CA VAL A 49 -5.04 -11.22 -2.35
C VAL A 49 -5.84 -11.78 -1.17
N VAL A 50 -6.77 -11.01 -0.60
CA VAL A 50 -7.63 -11.47 0.50
C VAL A 50 -8.42 -12.72 0.11
N SER A 51 -8.95 -12.77 -1.12
CA SER A 51 -9.71 -13.94 -1.60
C SER A 51 -8.86 -15.20 -1.75
N GLN A 52 -7.57 -15.07 -2.01
CA GLN A 52 -6.63 -16.19 -2.15
C GLN A 52 -6.11 -16.71 -0.81
N MET A 53 -6.03 -15.86 0.21
CA MET A 53 -5.46 -16.18 1.51
C MET A 53 -6.24 -15.55 2.69
N PRO A 54 -7.57 -15.81 2.79
CA PRO A 54 -8.42 -15.13 3.76
C PRO A 54 -8.00 -15.39 5.21
N ASP A 55 -7.61 -16.63 5.54
CA ASP A 55 -7.23 -17.01 6.90
C ASP A 55 -5.95 -16.29 7.36
N LEU A 56 -4.94 -16.23 6.50
CA LEU A 56 -3.68 -15.53 6.80
C LEU A 56 -3.91 -14.02 6.98
N ILE A 57 -4.68 -13.40 6.09
CA ILE A 57 -5.00 -11.96 6.19
C ILE A 57 -5.82 -11.67 7.45
N SER A 58 -6.76 -12.54 7.82
CA SER A 58 -7.54 -12.41 9.05
C SER A 58 -6.68 -12.50 10.31
N GLU A 59 -5.74 -13.44 10.34
CA GLU A 59 -4.79 -13.57 11.44
C GLU A 59 -3.88 -12.32 11.54
N MET A 60 -3.30 -11.87 10.42
CA MET A 60 -2.51 -10.64 10.37
C MET A 60 -3.31 -9.43 10.84
N LYS A 61 -4.59 -9.32 10.48
CA LYS A 61 -5.48 -8.25 10.93
C LYS A 61 -5.69 -8.28 12.44
N ASN A 62 -5.91 -9.45 13.01
CA ASN A 62 -6.09 -9.61 14.44
C ASN A 62 -4.83 -9.20 15.20
N ASP A 63 -3.66 -9.65 14.74
CA ASP A 63 -2.37 -9.31 15.34
C ASP A 63 -2.07 -7.80 15.30
N LEU A 64 -2.33 -7.17 14.14
CA LEU A 64 -2.11 -5.73 13.95
C LEU A 64 -3.13 -4.86 14.69
N SER A 65 -4.30 -5.42 15.03
CA SER A 65 -5.36 -4.71 15.77
C SER A 65 -5.12 -4.72 17.29
N ASP A 66 -4.19 -5.53 17.79
CA ASP A 66 -3.83 -5.55 19.21
C ASP A 66 -3.01 -4.31 19.55
N GLN A 67 -3.53 -3.49 20.48
CA GLN A 67 -2.90 -2.25 20.94
C GLN A 67 -1.48 -2.43 21.51
N ASN A 68 -1.15 -3.63 21.98
CA ASN A 68 0.20 -3.95 22.49
C ASN A 68 1.17 -4.35 21.36
N GLN A 69 0.69 -4.54 20.15
CA GLN A 69 1.42 -5.06 19.01
C GLN A 69 1.34 -4.16 17.77
N ASP A 70 0.70 -3.01 17.90
CA ASP A 70 0.41 -2.06 16.81
C ASP A 70 1.67 -1.52 16.08
N LEU A 71 2.82 -1.55 16.74
CA LEU A 71 4.12 -1.14 16.16
C LEU A 71 4.91 -2.27 15.53
N ILE A 72 4.48 -3.54 15.70
CA ILE A 72 5.18 -4.68 15.12
C ILE A 72 4.87 -4.74 13.62
N ARG A 73 5.90 -4.84 12.80
CA ARG A 73 5.80 -4.93 11.34
C ARG A 73 6.52 -6.14 10.77
N GLU A 74 7.32 -6.80 11.56
CA GLU A 74 8.10 -7.95 11.14
C GLU A 74 7.43 -9.26 11.56
N PHE A 75 7.54 -10.23 10.69
CA PHE A 75 7.09 -11.60 10.94
C PHE A 75 8.03 -12.62 10.32
N PHE A 76 7.91 -13.84 10.74
CA PHE A 76 8.54 -14.98 10.10
C PHE A 76 7.62 -16.20 10.12
N ILE A 77 7.96 -17.17 9.27
CA ILE A 77 7.22 -18.41 9.14
C ILE A 77 7.98 -19.48 9.92
N ALA A 78 7.28 -20.25 10.74
CA ALA A 78 7.83 -21.31 11.58
C ALA A 78 7.07 -22.62 11.42
N LYS A 79 7.70 -23.68 11.90
CA LYS A 79 7.02 -24.96 12.16
C LYS A 79 6.73 -25.07 13.64
N LYS A 80 5.57 -25.61 14.01
CA LYS A 80 5.19 -25.79 15.43
C LYS A 80 6.19 -26.62 16.25
N VAL A 81 6.92 -27.49 15.58
CA VAL A 81 7.96 -28.32 16.22
C VAL A 81 9.25 -27.57 16.54
N TRP A 82 9.42 -26.34 16.04
CA TRP A 82 10.63 -25.56 16.30
C TRP A 82 10.62 -24.95 17.70
N THR A 83 11.75 -25.09 18.41
CA THR A 83 12.00 -24.29 19.61
C THR A 83 12.53 -22.93 19.17
N ILE A 84 11.77 -21.87 19.41
CA ILE A 84 12.09 -20.52 18.94
C ILE A 84 12.59 -19.71 20.13
N ASN A 85 13.79 -19.15 19.98
CA ASN A 85 14.32 -18.17 20.91
C ASN A 85 14.12 -16.76 20.31
N PHE A 86 13.23 -15.99 20.91
CA PHE A 86 12.80 -14.70 20.34
C PHE A 86 13.80 -13.56 20.51
N GLY A 87 14.81 -13.70 21.36
CA GLY A 87 15.63 -12.54 21.73
C GLY A 87 14.79 -11.38 22.30
N GLU A 88 15.26 -10.14 22.12
CA GLU A 88 14.55 -8.94 22.59
C GLU A 88 13.58 -8.36 21.54
N GLU A 89 13.68 -8.79 20.28
CA GLU A 89 12.89 -8.23 19.18
C GLU A 89 11.55 -8.95 19.03
N ARG A 90 10.48 -8.18 19.14
CA ARG A 90 9.10 -8.69 18.98
C ARG A 90 8.73 -8.81 17.51
N ARG A 91 8.25 -10.00 17.10
CA ARG A 91 7.80 -10.30 15.74
C ARG A 91 6.56 -11.18 15.79
N PHE A 92 5.74 -11.11 14.75
CA PHE A 92 4.66 -12.08 14.55
C PHE A 92 5.22 -13.40 14.04
N ILE A 93 4.51 -14.48 14.34
CA ILE A 93 4.85 -15.83 13.88
C ILE A 93 3.63 -16.42 13.21
N TYR A 94 3.81 -16.90 11.99
CA TYR A 94 2.79 -17.65 11.28
C TYR A 94 3.29 -19.07 11.04
N TYR A 95 2.45 -20.06 11.29
CA TYR A 95 2.85 -21.45 11.26
C TYR A 95 2.45 -22.12 9.94
N GLU A 96 3.38 -22.90 9.36
CA GLU A 96 3.12 -23.66 8.12
C GLU A 96 1.94 -24.62 8.27
N GLU A 97 1.76 -25.20 9.45
CA GLU A 97 0.69 -26.16 9.73
C GLU A 97 -0.69 -25.50 9.78
N GLU A 98 -0.76 -24.19 10.06
CA GLU A 98 -2.00 -23.40 10.07
C GLU A 98 -2.32 -22.86 8.68
N HIS A 99 -1.29 -22.59 7.90
CA HIS A 99 -1.41 -22.05 6.54
C HIS A 99 -0.61 -22.92 5.54
N PRO A 100 -1.17 -24.00 5.01
CA PRO A 100 -0.42 -25.00 4.22
C PRO A 100 0.31 -24.44 2.98
N ARG A 101 -0.12 -23.28 2.47
CA ARG A 101 0.49 -22.62 1.31
C ARG A 101 1.17 -21.30 1.65
N ILE A 102 1.57 -21.11 2.90
CA ILE A 102 2.06 -19.83 3.40
C ILE A 102 3.29 -19.31 2.62
N TRP A 103 4.19 -20.17 2.19
CA TRP A 103 5.36 -19.79 1.41
C TRP A 103 4.99 -19.21 0.05
N GLU A 104 4.00 -19.79 -0.63
CA GLU A 104 3.46 -19.26 -1.88
C GLU A 104 2.75 -17.91 -1.64
N MET A 105 1.95 -17.82 -0.57
CA MET A 105 1.24 -16.61 -0.20
C MET A 105 2.20 -15.45 0.10
N VAL A 106 3.24 -15.68 0.90
CA VAL A 106 4.24 -14.67 1.22
C VAL A 106 5.05 -14.27 -0.02
N ASN A 107 5.32 -15.19 -0.93
CA ASN A 107 5.95 -14.88 -2.22
C ASN A 107 5.08 -13.95 -3.08
N VAL A 108 3.77 -14.16 -3.10
CA VAL A 108 2.82 -13.26 -3.77
C VAL A 108 2.85 -11.88 -3.12
N LEU A 109 2.82 -11.80 -1.80
CA LEU A 109 2.88 -10.52 -1.07
C LEU A 109 4.21 -9.77 -1.32
N ASP A 110 5.32 -10.47 -1.39
CA ASP A 110 6.65 -9.90 -1.71
C ASP A 110 6.69 -9.36 -3.15
N ASN A 111 6.21 -10.13 -4.12
CA ASN A 111 6.13 -9.72 -5.51
C ASN A 111 5.21 -8.50 -5.74
N LEU A 112 4.17 -8.36 -4.94
CA LEU A 112 3.26 -7.20 -4.97
C LEU A 112 3.79 -6.00 -4.19
N GLY A 113 4.92 -6.16 -3.48
CA GLY A 113 5.52 -5.11 -2.68
C GLY A 113 4.82 -4.85 -1.35
N TYR A 114 3.92 -5.72 -0.91
CA TYR A 114 3.25 -5.60 0.39
C TYR A 114 4.14 -5.97 1.56
N VAL A 115 5.05 -6.90 1.35
CA VAL A 115 6.08 -7.27 2.30
C VAL A 115 7.45 -7.23 1.65
N THR A 116 8.50 -7.18 2.44
CA THR A 116 9.89 -7.21 1.98
C THR A 116 10.69 -8.15 2.86
N LYS A 117 11.48 -9.04 2.25
CA LYS A 117 12.39 -9.89 2.99
C LYS A 117 13.54 -9.07 3.56
N VAL A 118 13.62 -8.95 4.89
CA VAL A 118 14.68 -8.19 5.58
C VAL A 118 15.84 -9.05 6.07
N LYS A 119 15.61 -10.35 6.25
CA LYS A 119 16.65 -11.31 6.62
C LYS A 119 16.43 -12.63 5.88
N SER A 120 17.50 -13.18 5.32
CA SER A 120 17.51 -14.52 4.70
C SER A 120 18.00 -15.57 5.69
N GLY A 121 17.69 -16.83 5.44
CA GLY A 121 18.12 -17.97 6.27
C GLY A 121 17.04 -19.04 6.37
N THR A 122 17.19 -19.94 7.34
CA THR A 122 16.24 -21.03 7.59
C THR A 122 14.87 -20.51 8.04
N ALA A 123 14.85 -19.41 8.78
CA ALA A 123 13.65 -18.67 9.15
C ALA A 123 13.77 -17.23 8.63
N PRO A 124 13.44 -16.97 7.34
CA PRO A 124 13.53 -15.64 6.78
C PRO A 124 12.53 -14.69 7.48
N ILE A 125 12.98 -13.45 7.69
CA ILE A 125 12.17 -12.40 8.30
C ILE A 125 11.66 -11.51 7.20
N TYR A 126 10.38 -11.20 7.25
CA TYR A 126 9.68 -10.30 6.35
C TYR A 126 9.18 -9.09 7.13
N ARG A 127 9.12 -7.95 6.46
CA ARG A 127 8.53 -6.71 6.99
C ARG A 127 7.34 -6.30 6.14
N MET A 128 6.21 -6.03 6.78
CA MET A 128 5.04 -5.43 6.15
C MET A 128 5.28 -3.95 5.89
N ASN A 129 4.90 -3.45 4.71
CA ASN A 129 4.90 -2.00 4.46
C ASN A 129 3.65 -1.33 5.08
N GLU A 130 3.70 -0.02 5.28
CA GLU A 130 2.61 0.71 5.94
C GLU A 130 1.32 0.75 5.11
N ASP A 131 1.42 0.75 3.78
CA ASP A 131 0.25 0.71 2.91
C ASP A 131 -0.48 -0.63 3.04
N PHE A 132 0.25 -1.73 3.12
CA PHE A 132 -0.30 -3.06 3.35
C PHE A 132 -0.96 -3.17 4.71
N VAL A 133 -0.31 -2.67 5.78
CA VAL A 133 -0.90 -2.62 7.13
C VAL A 133 -2.21 -1.84 7.12
N ARG A 134 -2.24 -0.68 6.48
CA ARG A 134 -3.45 0.12 6.33
C ARG A 134 -4.56 -0.62 5.58
N LEU A 135 -4.23 -1.32 4.50
CA LEU A 135 -5.20 -2.10 3.73
C LEU A 135 -5.77 -3.24 4.56
N ILE A 136 -4.95 -3.99 5.30
CA ILE A 136 -5.38 -5.08 6.19
C ILE A 136 -6.35 -4.56 7.26
N LEU A 137 -6.00 -3.47 7.94
CA LEU A 137 -6.81 -2.92 9.02
C LEU A 137 -8.18 -2.40 8.54
N ASN A 138 -8.29 -2.02 7.26
CA ASN A 138 -9.52 -1.52 6.64
C ASN A 138 -10.35 -2.60 5.90
N VAL A 139 -9.95 -3.86 5.94
CA VAL A 139 -10.77 -4.97 5.42
C VAL A 139 -11.95 -5.20 6.36
N GLU A 140 -13.14 -5.26 5.80
CA GLU A 140 -14.37 -5.63 6.51
C GLU A 140 -14.52 -7.14 6.64
#